data_385247f4ab755490a5b90f5b3a202247
#
_entry.id   385247f4ab755490a5b90f5b3a202247
#
_cell.length_a   1.000
_cell.length_b   1.000
_cell.length_c   1.000
_cell.angle_alpha   90.00
_cell.angle_beta   90.00
_cell.angle_gamma   90.00
#
_symmetry.space_group_name_H-M   'P 1'
#
loop_
_entity.id
_entity.type
_entity.pdbx_description
1 polymer ?
#
loop_
_entity_poly.entity_id
_entity_poly.type
_entity_poly.pdbx_seq_one_letter_code
_entity_poly.pdbx_strand_id
1 'polypeptide(L)'
;MKGKLAVAIIWHMHQPYYKHPQTSEFVLPWVRLHASKDYLHMARLLNEFPTVKVNFTMVPSLRDQLEDYARGADDEDTRVTMRTVEGTLTPEERDHMLARFFSIHHGNVIAQHDEYRRLLQLALAARGRPELLSDDYFVDLALWFNLAWIDPDDIAGDDRLRDLRDRARRFTREDVHYVIGRQRFMASGAPHLYRSLERDGRVEILTTPYYHPILPLIIDSRSARRADPSALVPDPPFVYPDDALYQLEEAVVSHVRGFGVKPRGVWPSEGAVSPEAADAIKKAHIDWFASDEAVLGRSADLVFERDDIGALVHPQLLYQPFRLTNGVTALFRDREISDRIGFSYGAMSPHDAVGDLIWKLEAARDRLPDDGGPYIASIILDGENAWEAYPNNGNDFLRTLYGTLAADERFETVRVSDFLDAHPPLVDLPNLHTGSWIDADLKVWSGEPAHERAWHVLERTRRFAQEQWGSLREMPPSVRQPLMVAEGSDWFWWYSSRNSSPEDRVFDELFRANCEVIWWYAGAEPPDELKQPLLDAGRIAAVAGESGAMLPGKREGYG
;
A
#
# COMPACT_ATOMS: atom_id res chain seq x y z
N MET A 1 -40.21 -4.26 4.38
CA MET A 1 -39.06 -3.48 4.89
C MET A 1 -37.88 -3.79 3.97
N LYS A 2 -37.15 -2.79 3.50
CA LYS A 2 -35.95 -3.02 2.69
C LYS A 2 -34.95 -3.88 3.45
N GLY A 3 -34.25 -4.80 2.75
CA GLY A 3 -33.22 -5.65 3.32
C GLY A 3 -32.04 -4.84 3.85
N LYS A 4 -31.12 -5.52 4.54
CA LYS A 4 -29.82 -4.93 4.92
C LYS A 4 -28.97 -4.73 3.67
N LEU A 5 -28.19 -3.65 3.64
CA LEU A 5 -27.12 -3.49 2.65
C LEU A 5 -25.84 -4.13 3.19
N ALA A 6 -25.26 -5.08 2.44
CA ALA A 6 -23.94 -5.60 2.75
C ALA A 6 -22.88 -4.53 2.48
N VAL A 7 -21.92 -4.40 3.40
CA VAL A 7 -20.79 -3.45 3.30
C VAL A 7 -19.49 -4.23 3.40
N ALA A 8 -18.74 -4.28 2.32
CA ALA A 8 -17.41 -4.84 2.26
C ALA A 8 -16.38 -3.71 2.40
N ILE A 9 -15.63 -3.70 3.50
CA ILE A 9 -14.48 -2.81 3.67
C ILE A 9 -13.24 -3.63 3.38
N ILE A 10 -12.40 -3.16 2.45
CA ILE A 10 -11.13 -3.80 2.08
C ILE A 10 -10.01 -2.80 2.32
N TRP A 11 -9.16 -3.08 3.29
CA TRP A 11 -7.95 -2.32 3.58
C TRP A 11 -6.77 -2.96 2.85
N HIS A 12 -6.18 -2.22 1.92
CA HIS A 12 -5.03 -2.68 1.15
C HIS A 12 -3.73 -2.37 1.88
N MET A 13 -3.03 -3.41 2.38
CA MET A 13 -1.75 -3.29 3.08
C MET A 13 -0.60 -3.59 2.12
N HIS A 14 0.16 -2.56 1.76
CA HIS A 14 1.26 -2.66 0.81
C HIS A 14 2.42 -1.75 1.20
N GLN A 15 3.63 -2.24 0.98
CA GLN A 15 4.86 -1.42 0.94
C GLN A 15 5.79 -1.95 -0.15
N PRO A 16 6.53 -1.08 -0.84
CA PRO A 16 7.59 -1.48 -1.76
C PRO A 16 8.58 -2.46 -1.13
N TYR A 17 9.27 -3.22 -1.96
CA TYR A 17 10.29 -4.13 -1.46
C TYR A 17 11.61 -3.39 -1.24
N TYR A 18 11.93 -3.07 0.02
CA TYR A 18 13.02 -2.16 0.40
C TYR A 18 14.38 -2.82 0.58
N LYS A 19 14.51 -4.13 0.35
CA LYS A 19 15.80 -4.82 0.51
C LYS A 19 16.68 -4.64 -0.72
N HIS A 20 17.90 -4.20 -0.48
CA HIS A 20 18.91 -4.14 -1.53
C HIS A 20 19.32 -5.55 -1.97
N PRO A 21 19.29 -5.90 -3.27
CA PRO A 21 19.43 -7.29 -3.73
C PRO A 21 20.80 -7.91 -3.46
N GLN A 22 21.86 -7.10 -3.29
CA GLN A 22 23.21 -7.58 -3.02
C GLN A 22 23.50 -7.69 -1.52
N THR A 23 23.12 -6.67 -0.73
CA THR A 23 23.45 -6.62 0.70
C THR A 23 22.38 -7.27 1.56
N SER A 24 21.16 -7.44 1.04
CA SER A 24 19.97 -7.88 1.78
C SER A 24 19.59 -6.96 2.95
N GLU A 25 20.12 -5.74 2.98
CA GLU A 25 19.79 -4.72 3.97
C GLU A 25 18.56 -3.91 3.53
N PHE A 26 17.75 -3.51 4.51
CA PHE A 26 16.67 -2.58 4.25
C PHE A 26 17.22 -1.15 4.14
N VAL A 27 16.94 -0.48 3.03
CA VAL A 27 17.37 0.91 2.76
C VAL A 27 16.35 1.94 3.26
N LEU A 28 15.10 1.54 3.50
CA LEU A 28 14.03 2.39 4.00
C LEU A 28 13.28 1.71 5.15
N PRO A 29 12.79 2.45 6.15
CA PRO A 29 12.23 1.92 7.40
C PRO A 29 10.72 1.64 7.36
N TRP A 30 10.03 1.97 6.25
CA TRP A 30 8.58 2.13 6.22
C TRP A 30 7.81 0.90 6.68
N VAL A 31 8.28 -0.32 6.34
CA VAL A 31 7.63 -1.56 6.82
C VAL A 31 7.59 -1.63 8.34
N ARG A 32 8.71 -1.33 9.01
CA ARG A 32 8.79 -1.34 10.49
C ARG A 32 7.92 -0.24 11.11
N LEU A 33 7.98 0.95 10.52
CA LEU A 33 7.25 2.11 11.00
C LEU A 33 5.74 1.90 10.87
N HIS A 34 5.24 1.51 9.70
CA HIS A 34 3.83 1.20 9.52
C HIS A 34 3.38 -0.04 10.29
N ALA A 35 4.28 -1.00 10.55
CA ALA A 35 3.94 -2.14 11.40
C ALA A 35 3.63 -1.72 12.84
N SER A 36 4.35 -0.71 13.36
CA SER A 36 4.16 -0.21 14.72
C SER A 36 3.07 0.84 14.85
N LYS A 37 2.69 1.48 13.74
CA LYS A 37 1.69 2.54 13.73
C LYS A 37 0.33 2.04 13.25
N ASP A 38 0.29 1.25 12.17
CA ASP A 38 -0.94 0.96 11.44
C ASP A 38 -1.30 -0.52 11.45
N TYR A 39 -0.46 -1.41 10.89
CA TYR A 39 -0.84 -2.80 10.60
C TYR A 39 -1.30 -3.58 11.83
N LEU A 40 -0.52 -3.56 12.92
CA LEU A 40 -0.89 -4.28 14.12
C LEU A 40 -2.12 -3.67 14.79
N HIS A 41 -2.16 -2.33 14.85
CA HIS A 41 -3.22 -1.60 15.54
C HIS A 41 -4.58 -1.79 14.85
N MET A 42 -4.68 -1.64 13.53
CA MET A 42 -5.92 -1.81 12.77
C MET A 42 -6.54 -3.20 12.98
N ALA A 43 -5.71 -4.25 13.02
CA ALA A 43 -6.18 -5.60 13.34
C ALA A 43 -6.63 -5.74 14.80
N ARG A 44 -5.90 -5.11 15.74
CA ARG A 44 -6.21 -5.15 17.18
C ARG A 44 -7.52 -4.43 17.51
N LEU A 45 -7.76 -3.31 16.85
CA LEU A 45 -8.98 -2.49 17.04
C LEU A 45 -10.26 -3.29 16.79
N LEU A 46 -10.24 -4.27 15.88
CA LEU A 46 -11.38 -5.15 15.64
C LEU A 46 -11.82 -5.93 16.88
N ASN A 47 -10.95 -6.15 17.87
CA ASN A 47 -11.35 -6.84 19.11
C ASN A 47 -12.36 -6.04 19.93
N GLU A 48 -12.43 -4.73 19.76
CA GLU A 48 -13.46 -3.87 20.36
C GLU A 48 -14.83 -4.06 19.71
N PHE A 49 -14.89 -4.59 18.48
CA PHE A 49 -16.11 -4.72 17.67
C PHE A 49 -16.31 -6.16 17.15
N PRO A 50 -16.74 -7.11 18.01
CA PRO A 50 -16.76 -8.53 17.68
C PRO A 50 -17.72 -8.92 16.53
N THR A 51 -18.70 -8.10 16.20
CA THR A 51 -19.65 -8.34 15.10
C THR A 51 -19.20 -7.76 13.76
N VAL A 52 -18.22 -6.85 13.76
CA VAL A 52 -17.71 -6.24 12.55
C VAL A 52 -16.80 -7.21 11.81
N LYS A 53 -17.05 -7.37 10.52
CA LYS A 53 -16.21 -8.13 9.60
C LYS A 53 -15.59 -7.19 8.58
N VAL A 54 -14.30 -7.36 8.31
CA VAL A 54 -13.56 -6.59 7.32
C VAL A 54 -12.68 -7.50 6.48
N ASN A 55 -12.20 -6.98 5.38
CA ASN A 55 -11.28 -7.67 4.50
C ASN A 55 -9.96 -6.89 4.46
N PHE A 56 -8.85 -7.60 4.46
CA PHE A 56 -7.52 -7.01 4.30
C PHE A 56 -6.81 -7.66 3.14
N THR A 57 -6.09 -6.89 2.38
CA THR A 57 -5.04 -7.48 1.56
C THR A 57 -3.73 -7.39 2.32
N MET A 58 -2.93 -8.44 2.26
CA MET A 58 -1.56 -8.39 2.73
C MET A 58 -0.67 -8.87 1.61
N VAL A 59 0.04 -7.92 1.00
CA VAL A 59 0.94 -8.22 -0.12
C VAL A 59 2.00 -9.21 0.34
N PRO A 60 2.29 -10.28 -0.41
CA PRO A 60 3.28 -11.28 0.00
C PRO A 60 4.65 -10.70 0.31
N SER A 61 5.13 -9.75 -0.49
CA SER A 61 6.39 -9.05 -0.26
C SER A 61 6.41 -8.22 1.04
N LEU A 62 5.28 -7.61 1.43
CA LEU A 62 5.14 -6.94 2.72
C LEU A 62 5.26 -7.94 3.87
N ARG A 63 4.56 -9.07 3.78
CA ARG A 63 4.62 -10.10 4.82
C ARG A 63 6.03 -10.66 4.99
N ASP A 64 6.74 -10.93 3.89
CA ASP A 64 8.13 -11.39 3.95
C ASP A 64 9.03 -10.38 4.66
N GLN A 65 8.85 -9.09 4.40
CA GLN A 65 9.59 -8.03 5.07
C GLN A 65 9.25 -7.93 6.57
N LEU A 66 7.97 -8.08 6.96
CA LEU A 66 7.56 -8.15 8.37
C LEU A 66 8.21 -9.35 9.08
N GLU A 67 8.25 -10.52 8.43
CA GLU A 67 8.92 -11.71 8.95
C GLU A 67 10.44 -11.52 9.08
N ASP A 68 11.08 -10.74 8.19
CA ASP A 68 12.50 -10.40 8.29
C ASP A 68 12.78 -9.52 9.51
N TYR A 69 11.95 -8.49 9.78
CA TYR A 69 12.05 -7.71 11.02
C TYR A 69 11.81 -8.56 12.27
N ALA A 70 10.89 -9.52 12.22
CA ALA A 70 10.67 -10.47 13.29
C ALA A 70 11.92 -11.36 13.58
N ARG A 71 12.72 -11.65 12.55
CA ARG A 71 13.99 -12.38 12.65
C ARG A 71 15.19 -11.51 13.02
N GLY A 72 14.98 -10.22 13.22
CA GLY A 72 16.01 -9.28 13.68
C GLY A 72 16.69 -8.49 12.57
N ALA A 73 16.10 -8.37 11.39
CA ALA A 73 16.59 -7.47 10.36
C ALA A 73 16.51 -6.01 10.82
N ASP A 74 17.41 -5.19 10.31
CA ASP A 74 17.49 -3.75 10.56
C ASP A 74 17.45 -2.96 9.25
N ASP A 75 16.77 -1.82 9.30
CA ASP A 75 16.87 -0.78 8.29
C ASP A 75 17.98 0.23 8.62
N GLU A 76 18.29 1.09 7.67
CA GLU A 76 19.32 2.13 7.83
C GLU A 76 18.99 3.07 8.98
N ASP A 77 17.74 3.50 9.11
CA ASP A 77 17.30 4.41 10.17
C ASP A 77 17.43 3.78 11.56
N THR A 78 17.19 2.46 11.69
CA THR A 78 17.46 1.71 12.92
C THR A 78 18.95 1.70 13.24
N ARG A 79 19.82 1.43 12.27
CA ARG A 79 21.27 1.41 12.47
C ARG A 79 21.78 2.77 12.92
N VAL A 80 21.36 3.86 12.26
CA VAL A 80 21.72 5.23 12.64
C VAL A 80 21.17 5.58 14.03
N THR A 81 19.92 5.21 14.32
CA THR A 81 19.32 5.36 15.66
C THR A 81 20.18 4.71 16.74
N MET A 82 20.59 3.46 16.54
CA MET A 82 21.44 2.74 17.51
C MET A 82 22.81 3.38 17.69
N ARG A 83 23.41 3.94 16.64
CA ARG A 83 24.69 4.63 16.73
C ARG A 83 24.66 5.90 17.58
N THR A 84 23.50 6.53 17.76
CA THR A 84 23.36 7.70 18.65
C THR A 84 23.74 7.39 20.10
N VAL A 85 23.57 6.13 20.52
CA VAL A 85 23.82 5.68 21.92
C VAL A 85 24.93 4.64 22.06
N GLU A 86 25.40 4.04 20.96
CA GLU A 86 26.43 3.00 20.94
C GLU A 86 27.77 3.46 20.39
N GLY A 87 27.81 4.56 19.64
CA GLY A 87 28.99 5.08 18.99
C GLY A 87 28.94 6.58 18.79
N THR A 88 29.82 7.07 17.92
CA THR A 88 29.82 8.46 17.49
C THR A 88 29.24 8.53 16.09
N LEU A 89 28.25 9.39 15.90
CA LEU A 89 27.67 9.65 14.58
C LEU A 89 28.68 10.32 13.66
N THR A 90 28.77 9.85 12.42
CA THR A 90 29.51 10.54 11.37
C THR A 90 28.76 11.81 10.92
N PRO A 91 29.41 12.77 10.24
CA PRO A 91 28.73 13.92 9.65
C PRO A 91 27.58 13.50 8.71
N GLU A 92 27.79 12.47 7.89
CA GLU A 92 26.80 11.95 6.93
C GLU A 92 25.59 11.35 7.65
N GLU A 93 25.77 10.63 8.77
CA GLU A 93 24.69 10.10 9.58
C GLU A 93 23.89 11.21 10.27
N ARG A 94 24.52 12.30 10.67
CA ARG A 94 23.84 13.49 11.21
C ARG A 94 23.01 14.19 10.14
N ASP A 95 23.55 14.33 8.93
CA ASP A 95 22.80 14.87 7.78
C ASP A 95 21.62 13.97 7.43
N HIS A 96 21.80 12.64 7.41
CA HIS A 96 20.74 11.66 7.21
C HIS A 96 19.60 11.85 8.24
N MET A 97 19.91 11.96 9.51
CA MET A 97 18.89 12.17 10.54
C MET A 97 18.13 13.49 10.36
N LEU A 98 18.83 14.57 10.02
CA LEU A 98 18.16 15.87 9.79
C LEU A 98 17.26 15.85 8.55
N ALA A 99 17.62 15.07 7.53
CA ALA A 99 16.82 14.93 6.31
C ALA A 99 15.59 14.04 6.50
N ARG A 100 15.67 13.02 7.38
CA ARG A 100 14.67 11.93 7.43
C ARG A 100 13.88 11.83 8.72
N PHE A 101 14.46 12.17 9.89
CA PHE A 101 13.83 11.90 11.18
C PHE A 101 12.74 12.92 11.55
N PHE A 102 12.24 13.65 10.55
CA PHE A 102 11.02 14.46 10.60
C PHE A 102 10.01 14.04 9.53
N SER A 103 10.25 12.90 8.85
CA SER A 103 9.32 12.36 7.84
C SER A 103 8.13 11.70 8.54
N ILE A 104 7.21 12.54 9.00
CA ILE A 104 5.92 12.21 9.61
C ILE A 104 5.04 13.46 9.54
N HIS A 105 3.73 13.32 9.62
CA HIS A 105 2.82 14.45 9.48
C HIS A 105 3.08 15.56 10.52
N HIS A 106 3.52 16.73 10.05
CA HIS A 106 3.94 17.81 10.95
C HIS A 106 2.80 18.35 11.83
N GLY A 107 1.60 18.55 11.27
CA GLY A 107 0.46 19.11 12.00
C GLY A 107 -0.14 18.16 13.04
N ASN A 108 -0.37 16.90 12.65
CA ASN A 108 -1.05 15.94 13.50
C ASN A 108 -0.12 15.18 14.45
N VAL A 109 1.20 15.18 14.20
CA VAL A 109 2.15 14.45 15.03
C VAL A 109 3.19 15.40 15.63
N ILE A 110 4.08 16.02 14.84
CA ILE A 110 5.17 16.83 15.39
C ILE A 110 4.64 18.00 16.22
N ALA A 111 3.60 18.70 15.74
CA ALA A 111 3.02 19.84 16.45
C ALA A 111 2.33 19.47 17.76
N GLN A 112 1.94 18.21 17.94
CA GLN A 112 1.31 17.72 19.17
C GLN A 112 2.32 17.44 20.30
N HIS A 113 3.63 17.38 19.98
CA HIS A 113 4.71 17.09 20.92
C HIS A 113 5.69 18.26 20.99
N ASP A 114 5.61 19.05 22.08
CA ASP A 114 6.40 20.29 22.25
C ASP A 114 7.90 20.08 22.04
N GLU A 115 8.44 18.97 22.54
CA GLU A 115 9.86 18.69 22.42
C GLU A 115 10.24 18.26 20.98
N TYR A 116 9.44 17.44 20.31
CA TYR A 116 9.70 17.06 18.93
C TYR A 116 9.62 18.28 17.98
N ARG A 117 8.63 19.18 18.24
CA ARG A 117 8.53 20.47 17.55
C ARG A 117 9.76 21.35 17.81
N ARG A 118 10.27 21.39 19.06
CA ARG A 118 11.50 22.12 19.40
C ARG A 118 12.71 21.56 18.65
N LEU A 119 12.85 20.24 18.55
CA LEU A 119 13.93 19.60 17.78
C LEU A 119 13.87 19.99 16.29
N LEU A 120 12.68 20.02 15.69
CA LEU A 120 12.49 20.50 14.31
C LEU A 120 12.93 21.97 14.14
N GLN A 121 12.52 22.84 15.07
CA GLN A 121 12.90 24.25 15.03
C GLN A 121 14.43 24.44 15.13
N LEU A 122 15.11 23.65 15.95
CA LEU A 122 16.58 23.67 16.06
C LEU A 122 17.25 23.18 14.76
N ALA A 123 16.74 22.12 14.13
CA ALA A 123 17.22 21.64 12.84
C ALA A 123 17.13 22.75 11.76
N LEU A 124 15.97 23.41 11.69
CA LEU A 124 15.74 24.53 10.76
C LEU A 124 16.68 25.71 11.03
N ALA A 125 16.93 26.04 12.32
CA ALA A 125 17.84 27.10 12.72
C ALA A 125 19.31 26.77 12.41
N ALA A 126 19.70 25.51 12.45
CA ALA A 126 21.04 25.03 12.10
C ALA A 126 21.36 25.17 10.60
N ARG A 127 20.33 25.30 9.74
CA ARG A 127 20.47 25.55 8.29
C ARG A 127 21.43 24.59 7.58
N GLY A 128 21.27 23.28 7.78
CA GLY A 128 22.12 22.25 7.18
C GLY A 128 23.55 22.20 7.73
N ARG A 129 23.76 22.66 8.96
CA ARG A 129 25.01 22.58 9.69
C ARG A 129 24.87 21.70 10.93
N PRO A 130 24.91 20.37 10.77
CA PRO A 130 24.67 19.42 11.86
C PRO A 130 25.69 19.56 13.01
N GLU A 131 26.87 20.11 12.75
CA GLU A 131 27.92 20.37 13.76
C GLU A 131 27.52 21.41 14.82
N LEU A 132 26.45 22.18 14.59
CA LEU A 132 25.89 23.11 15.57
C LEU A 132 24.96 22.44 16.60
N LEU A 133 24.62 21.17 16.38
CA LEU A 133 23.73 20.39 17.22
C LEU A 133 24.53 19.39 18.06
N SER A 134 24.16 19.25 19.33
CA SER A 134 24.86 18.35 20.27
C SER A 134 24.52 16.88 20.02
N ASP A 135 25.33 15.96 20.55
CA ASP A 135 25.03 14.53 20.51
C ASP A 135 23.71 14.21 21.21
N ASP A 136 23.42 14.85 22.35
CA ASP A 136 22.12 14.69 23.05
C ASP A 136 20.92 15.09 22.18
N TYR A 137 21.08 16.10 21.30
CA TYR A 137 20.05 16.45 20.33
C TYR A 137 19.72 15.27 19.41
N PHE A 138 20.74 14.59 18.88
CA PHE A 138 20.54 13.46 17.97
C PHE A 138 19.98 12.22 18.68
N VAL A 139 20.32 11.98 19.95
CA VAL A 139 19.69 10.93 20.76
C VAL A 139 18.20 11.24 20.95
N ASP A 140 17.87 12.47 21.33
CA ASP A 140 16.46 12.87 21.54
C ASP A 140 15.67 12.83 20.21
N LEU A 141 16.27 13.27 19.09
CA LEU A 141 15.65 13.19 17.77
C LEU A 141 15.38 11.74 17.32
N ALA A 142 16.37 10.86 17.48
CA ALA A 142 16.24 9.46 17.13
C ALA A 142 15.11 8.78 17.89
N LEU A 143 15.00 9.06 19.19
CA LEU A 143 13.93 8.46 19.98
C LEU A 143 12.57 9.04 19.63
N TRP A 144 12.46 10.38 19.47
CA TRP A 144 11.20 11.00 19.07
C TRP A 144 10.68 10.49 17.73
N PHE A 145 11.55 10.37 16.72
CA PHE A 145 11.17 9.82 15.43
C PHE A 145 10.56 8.42 15.58
N ASN A 146 11.26 7.51 16.25
CA ASN A 146 10.79 6.15 16.41
C ASN A 146 9.54 6.05 17.33
N LEU A 147 9.45 6.87 18.38
CA LEU A 147 8.29 6.89 19.28
C LEU A 147 7.04 7.43 18.58
N ALA A 148 7.19 8.47 17.76
CA ALA A 148 6.10 9.07 17.00
C ALA A 148 5.50 8.12 15.96
N TRP A 149 6.26 7.10 15.52
CA TRP A 149 5.80 6.02 14.65
C TRP A 149 5.24 4.81 15.41
N ILE A 150 4.88 4.96 16.69
CA ILE A 150 4.09 3.99 17.44
C ILE A 150 2.67 4.54 17.61
N ASP A 151 1.67 3.69 17.37
CA ASP A 151 0.27 4.10 17.51
C ASP A 151 -0.02 4.69 18.89
N PRO A 152 -0.79 5.80 18.99
CA PRO A 152 -1.11 6.46 20.26
C PRO A 152 -1.74 5.55 21.31
N ASP A 153 -2.59 4.59 20.92
CA ASP A 153 -3.18 3.63 21.84
C ASP A 153 -2.16 2.64 22.37
N ASP A 154 -1.19 2.25 21.54
CA ASP A 154 -0.08 1.38 21.97
C ASP A 154 0.85 2.11 22.94
N ILE A 155 1.10 3.41 22.73
CA ILE A 155 1.82 4.25 23.69
C ILE A 155 1.01 4.34 24.99
N ALA A 156 -0.30 4.57 24.91
CA ALA A 156 -1.17 4.67 26.08
C ALA A 156 -1.28 3.36 26.86
N GLY A 157 -1.15 2.21 26.18
CA GLY A 157 -1.21 0.87 26.76
C GLY A 157 0.10 0.37 27.40
N ASP A 158 1.24 1.06 27.20
CA ASP A 158 2.56 0.67 27.68
C ASP A 158 3.14 1.73 28.63
N ASP A 159 3.29 1.38 29.91
CA ASP A 159 3.73 2.33 30.96
C ASP A 159 5.07 2.99 30.59
N ARG A 160 6.02 2.23 30.05
CA ARG A 160 7.34 2.76 29.72
C ARG A 160 7.29 3.69 28.49
N LEU A 161 6.50 3.37 27.47
CA LEU A 161 6.33 4.27 26.31
C LEU A 161 5.65 5.59 26.74
N ARG A 162 4.66 5.53 27.64
CA ARG A 162 4.06 6.75 28.23
C ARG A 162 5.09 7.57 28.98
N ASP A 163 5.88 6.94 29.87
CA ASP A 163 6.91 7.64 30.64
C ASP A 163 7.95 8.30 29.72
N LEU A 164 8.33 7.65 28.61
CA LEU A 164 9.24 8.22 27.62
C LEU A 164 8.63 9.44 26.94
N ARG A 165 7.39 9.33 26.46
CA ARG A 165 6.66 10.46 25.87
C ARG A 165 6.55 11.65 26.83
N ASP A 166 6.19 11.39 28.08
CA ASP A 166 5.93 12.44 29.09
C ASP A 166 7.24 13.07 29.60
N ARG A 167 8.34 12.29 29.70
CA ARG A 167 9.69 12.78 29.98
C ARG A 167 10.26 13.62 28.86
N ALA A 168 9.95 13.28 27.63
CA ALA A 168 10.15 14.03 26.41
C ALA A 168 11.62 14.27 25.95
N ARG A 169 12.63 14.09 26.80
CA ARG A 169 14.05 14.37 26.49
C ARG A 169 15.02 13.65 27.41
N ARG A 170 16.33 13.78 27.11
CA ARG A 170 17.42 13.12 27.84
C ARG A 170 17.24 11.62 27.90
N PHE A 171 17.02 11.07 26.72
CA PHE A 171 16.84 9.65 26.58
C PHE A 171 18.14 8.89 26.76
N THR A 172 18.04 7.69 27.29
CA THR A 172 19.18 6.82 27.55
C THR A 172 19.31 5.72 26.50
N ARG A 173 20.43 5.00 26.53
CA ARG A 173 20.65 3.82 25.71
C ARG A 173 19.52 2.79 25.87
N GLU A 174 19.13 2.53 27.11
CA GLU A 174 18.07 1.58 27.43
C GLU A 174 16.71 2.01 26.88
N ASP A 175 16.47 3.33 26.76
CA ASP A 175 15.24 3.86 26.19
C ASP A 175 15.19 3.63 24.67
N VAL A 176 16.29 3.90 23.96
CA VAL A 176 16.39 3.67 22.53
C VAL A 176 16.21 2.18 22.21
N HIS A 177 16.93 1.30 22.93
CA HIS A 177 16.77 -0.13 22.78
C HIS A 177 15.34 -0.61 23.04
N TYR A 178 14.67 -0.01 24.03
CA TYR A 178 13.30 -0.37 24.34
C TYR A 178 12.34 -0.03 23.21
N VAL A 179 12.40 1.20 22.68
CA VAL A 179 11.50 1.66 21.61
C VAL A 179 11.70 0.82 20.35
N ILE A 180 12.94 0.61 19.90
CA ILE A 180 13.24 -0.25 18.75
C ILE A 180 12.78 -1.69 18.98
N GLY A 181 13.00 -2.23 20.19
CA GLY A 181 12.52 -3.56 20.56
C GLY A 181 10.99 -3.67 20.51
N ARG A 182 10.25 -2.62 20.91
CA ARG A 182 8.78 -2.58 20.81
C ARG A 182 8.31 -2.57 19.36
N GLN A 183 8.92 -1.77 18.49
CA GLN A 183 8.58 -1.74 17.07
C GLN A 183 8.82 -3.09 16.39
N ARG A 184 9.95 -3.76 16.67
CA ARG A 184 10.20 -5.13 16.17
C ARG A 184 9.18 -6.14 16.68
N PHE A 185 8.79 -6.04 17.95
CA PHE A 185 7.73 -6.88 18.53
C PHE A 185 6.39 -6.68 17.81
N MET A 186 6.03 -5.42 17.49
CA MET A 186 4.81 -5.08 16.76
C MET A 186 4.86 -5.62 15.32
N ALA A 187 5.98 -5.47 14.63
CA ALA A 187 6.17 -6.04 13.29
C ALA A 187 6.00 -7.57 13.28
N SER A 188 6.57 -8.25 14.29
CA SER A 188 6.39 -9.69 14.47
C SER A 188 4.94 -10.07 14.79
N GLY A 189 4.23 -9.25 15.56
CA GLY A 189 2.87 -9.52 16.01
C GLY A 189 1.80 -9.42 14.93
N ALA A 190 1.98 -8.53 13.96
CA ALA A 190 0.98 -8.22 12.96
C ALA A 190 0.53 -9.46 12.14
N PRO A 191 1.39 -10.23 11.45
CA PRO A 191 0.96 -11.40 10.68
C PRO A 191 0.25 -12.47 11.53
N HIS A 192 0.68 -12.63 12.79
CA HIS A 192 0.07 -13.60 13.70
C HIS A 192 -1.36 -13.21 14.09
N LEU A 193 -1.61 -11.92 14.33
CA LEU A 193 -2.93 -11.43 14.68
C LEU A 193 -3.90 -11.55 13.50
N TYR A 194 -3.48 -11.17 12.30
CA TYR A 194 -4.28 -11.34 11.07
C TYR A 194 -4.66 -12.81 10.85
N ARG A 195 -3.71 -13.72 10.97
CA ARG A 195 -3.96 -15.17 10.88
C ARG A 195 -4.99 -15.65 11.92
N SER A 196 -4.93 -15.14 13.15
CA SER A 196 -5.91 -15.51 14.19
C SER A 196 -7.30 -15.00 13.84
N LEU A 197 -7.42 -13.72 13.44
CA LEU A 197 -8.70 -13.12 13.07
C LEU A 197 -9.34 -13.81 11.85
N GLU A 198 -8.53 -14.24 10.87
CA GLU A 198 -9.04 -15.00 9.72
C GLU A 198 -9.56 -16.37 10.13
N ARG A 199 -8.79 -17.12 10.93
CA ARG A 199 -9.22 -18.42 11.48
C ARG A 199 -10.53 -18.29 12.29
N ASP A 200 -10.69 -17.17 13.01
CA ASP A 200 -11.86 -16.92 13.85
C ASP A 200 -13.05 -16.37 13.03
N GLY A 201 -12.90 -16.24 11.70
CA GLY A 201 -13.95 -15.78 10.78
C GLY A 201 -14.29 -14.28 10.90
N ARG A 202 -13.40 -13.51 11.49
CA ARG A 202 -13.55 -12.07 11.74
C ARG A 202 -13.09 -11.24 10.55
N VAL A 203 -12.07 -11.70 9.86
CA VAL A 203 -11.55 -11.06 8.64
C VAL A 203 -11.45 -12.07 7.51
N GLU A 204 -11.40 -11.57 6.30
CA GLU A 204 -10.91 -12.31 5.13
C GLU A 204 -9.59 -11.67 4.70
N ILE A 205 -8.56 -12.49 4.54
CA ILE A 205 -7.28 -12.01 4.00
C ILE A 205 -7.25 -12.32 2.51
N LEU A 206 -7.12 -11.26 1.72
CA LEU A 206 -6.94 -11.32 0.27
C LEU A 206 -5.46 -11.35 -0.06
N THR A 207 -5.12 -11.84 -1.24
CA THR A 207 -3.77 -11.70 -1.78
C THR A 207 -3.69 -10.58 -2.82
N THR A 208 -2.47 -10.29 -3.26
CA THR A 208 -2.13 -9.51 -4.45
C THR A 208 -1.06 -10.27 -5.23
N PRO A 209 -0.72 -9.91 -6.47
CA PRO A 209 0.49 -10.43 -7.11
C PRO A 209 1.73 -10.19 -6.23
N TYR A 210 2.72 -11.09 -6.24
CA TYR A 210 3.73 -11.22 -5.19
C TYR A 210 4.49 -9.94 -4.85
N TYR A 211 5.07 -9.27 -5.89
CA TYR A 211 5.78 -7.99 -5.75
C TYR A 211 4.97 -6.83 -6.36
N HIS A 212 3.67 -6.94 -6.33
CA HIS A 212 2.75 -5.87 -6.72
C HIS A 212 2.90 -5.34 -8.16
N PRO A 213 3.13 -6.18 -9.20
CA PRO A 213 3.22 -5.70 -10.57
C PRO A 213 1.86 -5.30 -11.13
N ILE A 214 1.83 -4.34 -12.07
CA ILE A 214 0.64 -4.03 -12.88
C ILE A 214 0.42 -5.17 -13.88
N LEU A 215 -0.43 -6.13 -13.55
CA LEU A 215 -0.62 -7.34 -14.33
C LEU A 215 -0.85 -7.07 -15.83
N PRO A 216 -1.72 -6.13 -16.24
CA PRO A 216 -1.90 -5.83 -17.67
C PRO A 216 -0.60 -5.46 -18.39
N LEU A 217 0.29 -4.70 -17.73
CA LEU A 217 1.56 -4.23 -18.33
C LEU A 217 2.62 -5.34 -18.38
N ILE A 218 2.65 -6.24 -17.41
CA ILE A 218 3.55 -7.40 -17.42
C ILE A 218 3.12 -8.41 -18.47
N ILE A 219 1.82 -8.65 -18.61
CA ILE A 219 1.26 -9.54 -19.63
C ILE A 219 1.60 -9.02 -21.03
N ASP A 220 1.33 -7.74 -21.27
CA ASP A 220 1.63 -7.05 -22.52
C ASP A 220 1.57 -5.53 -22.31
N SER A 221 2.71 -4.86 -22.34
CA SER A 221 2.78 -3.41 -22.12
C SER A 221 1.96 -2.59 -23.13
N ARG A 222 1.60 -3.16 -24.29
CA ARG A 222 0.68 -2.54 -25.27
C ARG A 222 -0.74 -2.38 -24.72
N SER A 223 -1.06 -3.03 -23.61
CA SER A 223 -2.32 -2.86 -22.87
C SER A 223 -2.54 -1.41 -22.43
N ALA A 224 -1.48 -0.63 -22.22
CA ALA A 224 -1.56 0.80 -21.96
C ALA A 224 -2.35 1.55 -23.04
N ARG A 225 -2.19 1.19 -24.34
CA ARG A 225 -2.95 1.79 -25.44
C ARG A 225 -4.41 1.35 -25.50
N ARG A 226 -4.75 0.20 -24.92
CA ARG A 226 -6.17 -0.19 -24.77
C ARG A 226 -6.87 0.66 -23.72
N ALA A 227 -6.14 1.00 -22.67
CA ALA A 227 -6.62 1.89 -21.61
C ALA A 227 -6.70 3.35 -22.11
N ASP A 228 -5.66 3.80 -22.81
CA ASP A 228 -5.58 5.12 -23.46
C ASP A 228 -4.82 5.02 -24.78
N PRO A 229 -5.50 5.26 -25.92
CA PRO A 229 -4.87 5.20 -27.25
C PRO A 229 -3.65 6.13 -27.45
N SER A 230 -3.52 7.20 -26.62
CA SER A 230 -2.40 8.13 -26.67
C SER A 230 -1.18 7.69 -25.86
N ALA A 231 -1.27 6.60 -25.09
CA ALA A 231 -0.19 6.13 -24.24
C ALA A 231 1.05 5.74 -25.05
N LEU A 232 2.22 6.18 -24.59
CA LEU A 232 3.49 5.68 -25.08
C LEU A 232 3.66 4.22 -24.63
N VAL A 233 4.24 3.42 -25.49
CA VAL A 233 4.52 2.00 -25.21
C VAL A 233 5.99 1.76 -25.49
N PRO A 234 6.73 1.07 -24.60
CA PRO A 234 8.13 0.77 -24.81
C PRO A 234 8.36 -0.01 -26.12
N ASP A 235 9.49 0.20 -26.76
CA ASP A 235 9.93 -0.51 -27.96
C ASP A 235 11.32 -1.10 -27.72
N PRO A 236 11.45 -2.45 -27.71
CA PRO A 236 10.41 -3.45 -27.88
C PRO A 236 9.41 -3.48 -26.69
N PRO A 237 8.16 -3.93 -26.92
CA PRO A 237 7.18 -4.04 -25.85
C PRO A 237 7.57 -5.15 -24.86
N PHE A 238 7.27 -4.93 -23.57
CA PHE A 238 7.39 -5.96 -22.53
C PHE A 238 6.20 -6.92 -22.64
N VAL A 239 6.45 -8.23 -22.88
CA VAL A 239 5.39 -9.23 -23.11
C VAL A 239 5.76 -10.54 -22.44
N TYR A 240 5.37 -10.70 -21.17
CA TYR A 240 5.69 -11.88 -20.36
C TYR A 240 4.49 -12.36 -19.53
N PRO A 241 3.44 -12.92 -20.17
CA PRO A 241 2.23 -13.38 -19.48
C PRO A 241 2.48 -14.48 -18.44
N ASP A 242 3.52 -15.30 -18.66
CA ASP A 242 3.90 -16.35 -17.72
C ASP A 242 4.50 -15.80 -16.43
N ASP A 243 5.14 -14.62 -16.47
CA ASP A 243 5.68 -13.95 -15.28
C ASP A 243 4.52 -13.42 -14.42
N ALA A 244 3.51 -12.81 -15.05
CA ALA A 244 2.31 -12.36 -14.35
C ALA A 244 1.57 -13.52 -13.65
N LEU A 245 1.41 -14.66 -14.34
CA LEU A 245 0.83 -15.86 -13.77
C LEU A 245 1.69 -16.41 -12.61
N TYR A 246 3.00 -16.44 -12.79
CA TYR A 246 3.92 -16.93 -11.77
C TYR A 246 3.86 -16.08 -10.49
N GLN A 247 3.80 -14.74 -10.61
CA GLN A 247 3.62 -13.83 -9.48
C GLN A 247 2.31 -14.11 -8.71
N LEU A 248 1.22 -14.44 -9.40
CA LEU A 248 -0.04 -14.83 -8.76
C LEU A 248 0.05 -16.20 -8.07
N GLU A 249 0.63 -17.20 -8.71
CA GLU A 249 0.76 -18.56 -8.16
C GLU A 249 1.65 -18.57 -6.91
N GLU A 250 2.79 -17.86 -6.94
CA GLU A 250 3.66 -17.73 -5.78
C GLU A 250 2.98 -16.93 -4.66
N ALA A 251 2.14 -15.96 -5.00
CA ALA A 251 1.32 -15.25 -4.02
C ALA A 251 0.34 -16.20 -3.32
N VAL A 252 -0.32 -17.10 -4.05
CA VAL A 252 -1.19 -18.14 -3.47
C VAL A 252 -0.40 -19.08 -2.55
N VAL A 253 0.77 -19.54 -3.00
CA VAL A 253 1.66 -20.40 -2.18
C VAL A 253 2.09 -19.68 -0.89
N SER A 254 2.50 -18.42 -1.03
CA SER A 254 2.89 -17.56 0.09
C SER A 254 1.72 -17.36 1.06
N HIS A 255 0.51 -17.13 0.57
CA HIS A 255 -0.68 -16.96 1.39
C HIS A 255 -1.00 -18.22 2.21
N VAL A 256 -0.98 -19.41 1.58
CA VAL A 256 -1.18 -20.69 2.28
C VAL A 256 -0.14 -20.87 3.38
N ARG A 257 1.13 -20.57 3.11
CA ARG A 257 2.21 -20.64 4.11
C ARG A 257 1.96 -19.67 5.28
N GLY A 258 1.52 -18.44 5.01
CA GLY A 258 1.31 -17.41 6.03
C GLY A 258 0.05 -17.63 6.86
N PHE A 259 -1.07 -17.91 6.20
CA PHE A 259 -2.39 -17.91 6.85
C PHE A 259 -3.00 -19.31 7.01
N GLY A 260 -2.45 -20.33 6.34
CA GLY A 260 -2.92 -21.72 6.45
C GLY A 260 -4.15 -22.04 5.60
N VAL A 261 -4.67 -21.08 4.85
CA VAL A 261 -5.81 -21.21 3.95
C VAL A 261 -5.44 -20.67 2.57
N LYS A 262 -6.17 -21.08 1.54
CA LYS A 262 -6.01 -20.55 0.19
C LYS A 262 -6.77 -19.22 0.06
N PRO A 263 -6.17 -18.17 -0.55
CA PRO A 263 -6.91 -16.94 -0.79
C PRO A 263 -8.01 -17.21 -1.82
N ARG A 264 -9.19 -16.68 -1.59
CA ARG A 264 -10.31 -16.76 -2.51
C ARG A 264 -10.44 -15.51 -3.37
N GLY A 265 -10.04 -14.36 -2.81
CA GLY A 265 -10.05 -13.07 -3.47
C GLY A 265 -8.65 -12.53 -3.72
N VAL A 266 -8.53 -11.69 -4.74
CA VAL A 266 -7.34 -10.90 -5.04
C VAL A 266 -7.72 -9.44 -5.25
N TRP A 267 -6.94 -8.55 -4.65
CA TRP A 267 -6.84 -7.17 -5.08
C TRP A 267 -5.69 -7.10 -6.09
N PRO A 268 -5.96 -7.02 -7.41
CA PRO A 268 -4.89 -6.77 -8.38
C PRO A 268 -4.18 -5.47 -8.02
N SER A 269 -2.87 -5.44 -8.18
CA SER A 269 -2.06 -4.24 -7.87
C SER A 269 -2.70 -2.99 -8.46
N GLU A 270 -2.97 -1.98 -7.64
CA GLU A 270 -3.63 -0.72 -8.03
C GLU A 270 -5.04 -0.92 -8.65
N GLY A 271 -5.70 -2.02 -8.33
CA GLY A 271 -6.96 -2.37 -8.97
C GLY A 271 -6.84 -2.55 -10.49
N ALA A 272 -5.62 -2.73 -11.00
CA ALA A 272 -5.33 -2.79 -12.43
C ALA A 272 -5.73 -4.14 -13.03
N VAL A 273 -6.65 -4.11 -13.99
CA VAL A 273 -7.21 -5.30 -14.64
C VAL A 273 -7.22 -5.18 -16.16
N SER A 274 -7.32 -6.32 -16.79
CA SER A 274 -7.61 -6.51 -18.22
C SER A 274 -8.25 -7.90 -18.40
N PRO A 275 -8.83 -8.22 -19.56
CA PRO A 275 -9.31 -9.57 -19.84
C PRO A 275 -8.25 -10.65 -19.59
N GLU A 276 -7.02 -10.43 -20.03
CA GLU A 276 -5.91 -11.38 -19.87
C GLU A 276 -5.45 -11.48 -18.40
N ALA A 277 -5.49 -10.38 -17.64
CA ALA A 277 -5.22 -10.40 -16.20
C ALA A 277 -6.31 -11.20 -15.45
N ALA A 278 -7.58 -11.07 -15.82
CA ALA A 278 -8.66 -11.88 -15.28
C ALA A 278 -8.49 -13.38 -15.61
N ASP A 279 -7.95 -13.70 -16.79
CA ASP A 279 -7.62 -15.09 -17.16
C ASP A 279 -6.44 -15.63 -16.33
N ALA A 280 -5.43 -14.82 -16.04
CA ALA A 280 -4.33 -15.20 -15.17
C ALA A 280 -4.82 -15.45 -13.73
N ILE A 281 -5.72 -14.60 -13.21
CA ILE A 281 -6.39 -14.78 -11.91
C ILE A 281 -7.13 -16.12 -11.87
N LYS A 282 -7.88 -16.45 -12.93
CA LYS A 282 -8.58 -17.74 -13.05
C LYS A 282 -7.62 -18.91 -13.04
N LYS A 283 -6.52 -18.82 -13.78
CA LYS A 283 -5.47 -19.86 -13.83
C LYS A 283 -4.78 -20.07 -12.47
N ALA A 284 -4.60 -19.01 -11.70
CA ALA A 284 -4.10 -19.09 -10.32
C ALA A 284 -5.16 -19.65 -9.34
N HIS A 285 -6.34 -20.04 -9.84
CA HIS A 285 -7.45 -20.59 -9.09
C HIS A 285 -7.96 -19.64 -7.98
N ILE A 286 -8.07 -18.38 -8.26
CA ILE A 286 -8.70 -17.37 -7.42
C ILE A 286 -10.13 -17.15 -7.92
N ASP A 287 -11.09 -17.03 -6.99
CA ASP A 287 -12.52 -17.04 -7.31
C ASP A 287 -13.03 -15.66 -7.74
N TRP A 288 -12.46 -14.58 -7.14
CA TRP A 288 -12.93 -13.23 -7.38
C TRP A 288 -11.80 -12.19 -7.26
N PHE A 289 -12.03 -11.03 -7.85
CA PHE A 289 -11.19 -9.83 -7.68
C PHE A 289 -12.04 -8.59 -7.47
N ALA A 290 -11.40 -7.50 -7.01
CA ALA A 290 -12.03 -6.19 -7.00
C ALA A 290 -11.24 -5.18 -7.84
N SER A 291 -11.94 -4.13 -8.34
CA SER A 291 -11.36 -3.01 -9.08
C SER A 291 -12.16 -1.72 -8.80
N ASP A 292 -12.12 -0.75 -9.68
CA ASP A 292 -12.72 0.58 -9.49
C ASP A 292 -13.99 0.77 -10.31
N GLU A 293 -14.94 1.60 -9.81
CA GLU A 293 -16.19 1.91 -10.52
C GLU A 293 -15.96 2.47 -11.93
N ALA A 294 -14.87 3.22 -12.16
CA ALA A 294 -14.61 3.76 -13.49
C ALA A 294 -14.17 2.67 -14.48
N VAL A 295 -13.54 1.60 -14.01
CA VAL A 295 -13.27 0.41 -14.83
C VAL A 295 -14.59 -0.26 -15.21
N LEU A 296 -15.53 -0.40 -14.25
CA LEU A 296 -16.87 -0.92 -14.55
C LEU A 296 -17.60 -0.02 -15.53
N GLY A 297 -17.59 1.29 -15.31
CA GLY A 297 -18.24 2.26 -16.19
C GLY A 297 -17.78 2.14 -17.64
N ARG A 298 -16.46 2.04 -17.86
CA ARG A 298 -15.91 1.82 -19.22
C ARG A 298 -16.15 0.41 -19.76
N SER A 299 -16.30 -0.59 -18.88
CA SER A 299 -16.59 -1.98 -19.28
C SER A 299 -18.01 -2.15 -19.80
N ALA A 300 -18.97 -1.48 -19.19
CA ALA A 300 -20.40 -1.65 -19.43
C ALA A 300 -21.06 -0.42 -20.10
N ASP A 301 -20.27 0.60 -20.48
CA ASP A 301 -20.76 1.88 -21.01
C ASP A 301 -21.76 2.56 -20.05
N LEU A 302 -21.40 2.61 -18.76
CA LEU A 302 -22.22 3.18 -17.70
C LEU A 302 -21.59 4.46 -17.15
N VAL A 303 -22.47 5.39 -16.73
CA VAL A 303 -22.10 6.56 -15.94
C VAL A 303 -22.76 6.44 -14.57
N PHE A 304 -21.95 6.54 -13.52
CA PHE A 304 -22.42 6.49 -12.13
C PHE A 304 -22.81 7.90 -11.68
N GLU A 305 -24.10 8.23 -11.87
CA GLU A 305 -24.65 9.51 -11.43
C GLU A 305 -24.74 9.57 -9.91
N ARG A 306 -24.36 10.73 -9.35
CA ARG A 306 -24.44 11.00 -7.92
C ARG A 306 -25.28 12.26 -7.68
N ASP A 307 -25.99 12.27 -6.56
CA ASP A 307 -26.77 13.42 -6.13
C ASP A 307 -25.91 14.50 -5.42
N ASP A 308 -26.55 15.55 -4.94
CA ASP A 308 -25.88 16.70 -4.28
C ASP A 308 -25.09 16.31 -3.02
N ILE A 309 -25.34 15.16 -2.41
CA ILE A 309 -24.59 14.63 -1.27
C ILE A 309 -23.50 13.62 -1.70
N GLY A 310 -23.37 13.34 -2.98
CA GLY A 310 -22.44 12.35 -3.52
C GLY A 310 -22.94 10.90 -3.45
N ALA A 311 -24.19 10.65 -3.07
CA ALA A 311 -24.76 9.30 -3.07
C ALA A 311 -25.17 8.87 -4.48
N LEU A 312 -24.97 7.58 -4.80
CA LEU A 312 -25.38 7.01 -6.08
C LEU A 312 -26.90 7.16 -6.32
N VAL A 313 -27.26 7.63 -7.51
CA VAL A 313 -28.68 7.72 -7.96
C VAL A 313 -29.20 6.33 -8.33
N HIS A 314 -28.37 5.50 -8.95
CA HIS A 314 -28.68 4.13 -9.38
C HIS A 314 -27.70 3.13 -8.78
N PRO A 315 -27.71 2.90 -7.43
CA PRO A 315 -26.72 2.08 -6.74
C PRO A 315 -26.70 0.62 -7.21
N GLN A 316 -27.81 0.07 -7.70
CA GLN A 316 -27.88 -1.29 -8.25
C GLN A 316 -26.93 -1.52 -9.43
N LEU A 317 -26.48 -0.46 -10.11
CA LEU A 317 -25.52 -0.57 -11.22
C LEU A 317 -24.09 -0.84 -10.74
N LEU A 318 -23.77 -0.47 -9.49
CA LEU A 318 -22.43 -0.64 -8.90
C LEU A 318 -22.42 -1.68 -7.76
N TYR A 319 -23.43 -1.67 -6.88
CA TYR A 319 -23.46 -2.42 -5.64
C TYR A 319 -23.87 -3.88 -5.84
N GLN A 320 -23.27 -4.58 -6.78
CA GLN A 320 -23.52 -5.99 -7.04
C GLN A 320 -22.28 -6.70 -7.57
N PRO A 321 -22.17 -8.02 -7.38
CA PRO A 321 -21.11 -8.81 -8.00
C PRO A 321 -21.42 -9.06 -9.49
N PHE A 322 -20.36 -9.09 -10.30
CA PHE A 322 -20.41 -9.32 -11.74
C PHE A 322 -19.67 -10.61 -12.12
N ARG A 323 -20.26 -11.40 -13.00
CA ARG A 323 -19.62 -12.62 -13.51
C ARG A 323 -18.95 -12.34 -14.86
N LEU A 324 -17.63 -12.57 -14.94
CA LEU A 324 -16.90 -12.49 -16.20
C LEU A 324 -17.11 -13.75 -17.06
N THR A 325 -16.78 -13.64 -18.34
CA THR A 325 -16.91 -14.76 -19.31
C THR A 325 -16.07 -15.98 -18.94
N ASN A 326 -14.93 -15.80 -18.24
CA ASN A 326 -14.10 -16.87 -17.72
C ASN A 326 -14.58 -17.47 -16.38
N GLY A 327 -15.69 -16.94 -15.84
CA GLY A 327 -16.33 -17.40 -14.60
C GLY A 327 -15.72 -16.83 -13.31
N VAL A 328 -14.77 -15.89 -13.40
CA VAL A 328 -14.28 -15.12 -12.23
C VAL A 328 -15.34 -14.08 -11.86
N THR A 329 -15.54 -13.84 -10.57
CA THR A 329 -16.41 -12.77 -10.08
C THR A 329 -15.63 -11.48 -9.89
N ALA A 330 -16.20 -10.35 -10.32
CA ALA A 330 -15.66 -9.02 -10.12
C ALA A 330 -16.54 -8.18 -9.21
N LEU A 331 -15.93 -7.42 -8.30
CA LEU A 331 -16.55 -6.37 -7.49
C LEU A 331 -15.88 -5.04 -7.83
N PHE A 332 -16.62 -3.95 -7.66
CA PHE A 332 -16.08 -2.62 -7.95
C PHE A 332 -16.34 -1.70 -6.77
N ARG A 333 -15.30 -0.93 -6.39
CA ARG A 333 -15.39 -0.01 -5.24
C ARG A 333 -16.26 1.19 -5.57
N ASP A 334 -16.97 1.70 -4.57
CA ASP A 334 -17.51 3.05 -4.59
C ASP A 334 -16.35 4.04 -4.36
N ARG A 335 -15.96 4.73 -5.43
CA ARG A 335 -14.83 5.66 -5.42
C ARG A 335 -15.08 6.82 -4.47
N GLU A 336 -16.28 7.43 -4.52
CA GLU A 336 -16.62 8.60 -3.72
C GLU A 336 -16.43 8.33 -2.22
N ILE A 337 -17.01 7.25 -1.71
CA ILE A 337 -16.91 6.92 -0.29
C ILE A 337 -15.48 6.52 0.08
N SER A 338 -14.80 5.75 -0.77
CA SER A 338 -13.43 5.30 -0.53
C SER A 338 -12.44 6.47 -0.52
N ASP A 339 -12.51 7.36 -1.51
CA ASP A 339 -11.61 8.51 -1.63
C ASP A 339 -11.87 9.55 -0.52
N ARG A 340 -13.10 9.68 0.00
CA ARG A 340 -13.36 10.56 1.15
C ARG A 340 -12.65 10.10 2.41
N ILE A 341 -12.59 8.80 2.67
CA ILE A 341 -11.81 8.26 3.79
C ILE A 341 -10.32 8.59 3.57
N GLY A 342 -9.80 8.37 2.36
CA GLY A 342 -8.38 8.60 2.07
C GLY A 342 -7.95 10.07 2.09
N PHE A 343 -8.83 11.01 1.70
CA PHE A 343 -8.40 12.37 1.35
C PHE A 343 -9.23 13.52 1.93
N SER A 344 -10.38 13.26 2.53
CA SER A 344 -11.30 14.33 2.97
C SER A 344 -11.64 14.27 4.44
N TYR A 345 -11.96 13.11 4.98
CA TYR A 345 -12.48 12.95 6.32
C TYR A 345 -11.47 13.24 7.43
N GLY A 346 -10.16 13.19 7.16
CA GLY A 346 -9.13 13.56 8.12
C GLY A 346 -9.23 14.99 8.66
N ALA A 347 -9.88 15.91 7.89
CA ALA A 347 -10.12 17.29 8.29
C ALA A 347 -11.45 17.47 9.06
N MET A 348 -12.27 16.45 9.21
CA MET A 348 -13.58 16.49 9.86
C MET A 348 -13.52 15.89 11.27
N SER A 349 -14.54 16.18 12.11
CA SER A 349 -14.71 15.40 13.33
C SER A 349 -15.05 13.94 12.99
N PRO A 350 -14.63 12.94 13.78
CA PRO A 350 -14.97 11.53 13.53
C PRO A 350 -16.48 11.30 13.38
N HIS A 351 -17.29 11.99 14.18
CA HIS A 351 -18.75 11.90 14.14
C HIS A 351 -19.32 12.43 12.83
N ASP A 352 -18.86 13.60 12.37
CA ASP A 352 -19.36 14.20 11.14
C ASP A 352 -18.90 13.41 9.91
N ALA A 353 -17.66 12.94 9.89
CA ALA A 353 -17.10 12.12 8.82
C ALA A 353 -17.86 10.79 8.65
N VAL A 354 -18.07 10.07 9.76
CA VAL A 354 -18.85 8.83 9.75
C VAL A 354 -20.32 9.11 9.46
N GLY A 355 -20.88 10.21 9.98
CA GLY A 355 -22.25 10.64 9.68
C GLY A 355 -22.46 10.86 8.16
N ASP A 356 -21.54 11.53 7.49
CA ASP A 356 -21.57 11.74 6.03
C ASP A 356 -21.47 10.40 5.26
N LEU A 357 -20.57 9.51 5.68
CA LEU A 357 -20.41 8.18 5.08
C LEU A 357 -21.72 7.36 5.20
N ILE A 358 -22.26 7.27 6.41
CA ILE A 358 -23.48 6.50 6.67
C ILE A 358 -24.68 7.10 5.92
N TRP A 359 -24.78 8.41 5.84
CA TRP A 359 -25.85 9.08 5.08
C TRP A 359 -25.80 8.72 3.59
N LYS A 360 -24.61 8.67 2.98
CA LYS A 360 -24.44 8.23 1.58
C LYS A 360 -24.86 6.77 1.39
N LEU A 361 -24.41 5.88 2.29
CA LEU A 361 -24.80 4.47 2.24
C LEU A 361 -26.31 4.27 2.44
N GLU A 362 -26.93 5.03 3.34
CA GLU A 362 -28.39 5.00 3.59
C GLU A 362 -29.15 5.47 2.35
N ALA A 363 -28.77 6.60 1.77
CA ALA A 363 -29.40 7.13 0.58
C ALA A 363 -29.29 6.15 -0.61
N ALA A 364 -28.13 5.52 -0.79
CA ALA A 364 -27.96 4.48 -1.79
C ALA A 364 -28.83 3.25 -1.50
N ARG A 365 -28.82 2.73 -0.25
CA ARG A 365 -29.65 1.60 0.17
C ARG A 365 -31.15 1.86 -0.12
N ASP A 366 -31.62 3.06 0.17
CA ASP A 366 -33.03 3.40 0.00
C ASP A 366 -33.46 3.52 -1.47
N ARG A 367 -32.51 3.65 -2.38
CA ARG A 367 -32.73 3.63 -3.85
C ARG A 367 -32.60 2.24 -4.46
N LEU A 368 -31.99 1.28 -3.76
CA LEU A 368 -31.91 -0.11 -4.25
C LEU A 368 -33.31 -0.68 -4.51
N PRO A 369 -33.49 -1.54 -5.53
CA PRO A 369 -34.71 -2.28 -5.73
C PRO A 369 -35.06 -3.16 -4.52
N ASP A 370 -36.36 -3.36 -4.26
CA ASP A 370 -36.85 -4.27 -3.22
C ASP A 370 -37.19 -5.65 -3.86
N ASP A 371 -36.14 -6.23 -4.49
CA ASP A 371 -36.25 -7.47 -5.27
C ASP A 371 -35.45 -8.65 -4.67
N GLY A 372 -34.84 -8.42 -3.48
CA GLY A 372 -33.97 -9.40 -2.83
C GLY A 372 -32.64 -9.60 -3.51
N GLY A 373 -32.21 -8.66 -4.37
CA GLY A 373 -30.92 -8.70 -5.08
C GLY A 373 -29.72 -8.73 -4.14
N PRO A 374 -28.60 -9.30 -4.58
CA PRO A 374 -27.38 -9.44 -3.79
C PRO A 374 -26.57 -8.14 -3.77
N TYR A 375 -27.08 -7.13 -3.09
CA TYR A 375 -26.46 -5.82 -3.07
C TYR A 375 -25.34 -5.72 -2.02
N ILE A 376 -24.16 -5.27 -2.48
CA ILE A 376 -22.95 -5.09 -1.67
C ILE A 376 -22.25 -3.80 -2.06
N ALA A 377 -22.07 -2.89 -1.10
CA ALA A 377 -21.25 -1.70 -1.24
C ALA A 377 -19.79 -2.05 -0.92
N SER A 378 -18.88 -1.78 -1.83
CA SER A 378 -17.45 -2.05 -1.64
C SER A 378 -16.68 -0.76 -1.40
N ILE A 379 -16.05 -0.64 -0.23
CA ILE A 379 -15.18 0.45 0.21
C ILE A 379 -13.74 -0.09 0.19
N ILE A 380 -12.90 0.42 -0.69
CA ILE A 380 -11.54 -0.11 -0.90
C ILE A 380 -10.56 1.03 -0.99
N LEU A 381 -9.54 1.01 -0.14
CA LEU A 381 -8.45 2.00 -0.14
C LEU A 381 -7.21 1.44 0.57
N ASP A 382 -6.10 2.18 0.47
CA ASP A 382 -4.88 1.85 1.19
C ASP A 382 -5.12 1.82 2.69
N GLY A 383 -4.56 0.82 3.34
CA GLY A 383 -4.81 0.56 4.75
C GLY A 383 -3.90 1.34 5.69
N GLU A 384 -2.77 1.87 5.21
CA GLU A 384 -1.80 2.61 6.03
C GLU A 384 -1.71 4.09 5.71
N ASN A 385 -2.01 4.52 4.48
CA ASN A 385 -1.65 5.85 4.00
C ASN A 385 -2.53 6.98 4.55
N ALA A 386 -3.80 6.71 4.91
CA ALA A 386 -4.74 7.75 5.30
C ALA A 386 -4.47 8.34 6.71
N TRP A 387 -3.97 7.53 7.64
CA TRP A 387 -4.11 7.80 9.07
C TRP A 387 -3.25 8.94 9.60
N GLU A 388 -2.12 9.25 8.98
CA GLU A 388 -1.33 10.43 9.32
C GLU A 388 -2.10 11.75 9.13
N ALA A 389 -3.03 11.80 8.18
CA ALA A 389 -3.87 12.96 7.93
C ALA A 389 -4.99 13.13 8.98
N TYR A 390 -5.22 12.13 9.82
CA TYR A 390 -6.23 12.16 10.88
C TYR A 390 -5.62 12.51 12.24
N PRO A 391 -6.34 13.23 13.10
CA PRO A 391 -5.99 13.31 14.52
C PRO A 391 -5.95 11.91 15.14
N ASN A 392 -5.08 11.71 16.13
CA ASN A 392 -4.95 10.45 16.88
C ASN A 392 -4.79 9.20 15.98
N ASN A 393 -4.06 9.35 14.87
CA ASN A 393 -3.82 8.27 13.91
C ASN A 393 -5.10 7.60 13.36
N GLY A 394 -6.21 8.35 13.25
CA GLY A 394 -7.47 7.83 12.75
C GLY A 394 -8.23 6.88 13.71
N ASN A 395 -7.73 6.63 14.92
CA ASN A 395 -8.31 5.68 15.87
C ASN A 395 -9.76 6.05 16.24
N ASP A 396 -10.04 7.34 16.44
CA ASP A 396 -11.37 7.81 16.79
C ASP A 396 -12.34 7.69 15.60
N PHE A 397 -11.86 7.90 14.37
CA PHE A 397 -12.64 7.68 13.17
C PHE A 397 -12.98 6.19 12.99
N LEU A 398 -11.99 5.30 13.07
CA LEU A 398 -12.20 3.86 12.92
C LEU A 398 -13.14 3.29 13.99
N ARG A 399 -13.00 3.73 15.27
CA ARG A 399 -13.92 3.34 16.35
C ARG A 399 -15.35 3.82 16.08
N THR A 400 -15.50 5.05 15.63
CA THR A 400 -16.81 5.61 15.29
C THR A 400 -17.42 4.86 14.12
N LEU A 401 -16.66 4.57 13.06
CA LEU A 401 -17.11 3.83 11.89
C LEU A 401 -17.57 2.41 12.26
N TYR A 402 -16.70 1.66 12.92
CA TYR A 402 -17.01 0.27 13.29
C TYR A 402 -18.15 0.18 14.32
N GLY A 403 -18.16 1.09 15.30
CA GLY A 403 -19.23 1.17 16.28
C GLY A 403 -20.60 1.48 15.65
N THR A 404 -20.63 2.41 14.70
CA THR A 404 -21.85 2.78 13.99
C THR A 404 -22.34 1.62 13.12
N LEU A 405 -21.47 1.00 12.32
CA LEU A 405 -21.84 -0.15 11.47
C LEU A 405 -22.25 -1.36 12.30
N ALA A 406 -21.68 -1.58 13.48
CA ALA A 406 -22.06 -2.67 14.38
C ALA A 406 -23.46 -2.49 15.00
N ALA A 407 -23.86 -1.25 15.23
CA ALA A 407 -25.12 -0.90 15.90
C ALA A 407 -26.28 -0.67 14.93
N ASP A 408 -26.01 -0.37 13.67
CA ASP A 408 -27.03 0.01 12.68
C ASP A 408 -27.59 -1.22 11.96
N GLU A 409 -28.83 -1.57 12.25
CA GLU A 409 -29.51 -2.73 11.67
C GLU A 409 -29.75 -2.65 10.15
N ARG A 410 -29.52 -1.49 9.52
CA ARG A 410 -29.65 -1.28 8.07
C ARG A 410 -28.50 -1.85 7.28
N PHE A 411 -27.35 -2.08 7.94
CA PHE A 411 -26.11 -2.53 7.32
C PHE A 411 -25.64 -3.86 7.91
N GLU A 412 -24.84 -4.57 7.14
CA GLU A 412 -24.12 -5.76 7.57
C GLU A 412 -22.71 -5.74 6.99
N THR A 413 -21.69 -5.65 7.85
CA THR A 413 -20.31 -5.80 7.39
C THR A 413 -20.00 -7.25 7.07
N VAL A 414 -19.37 -7.51 5.92
CA VAL A 414 -19.21 -8.88 5.40
C VAL A 414 -17.76 -9.20 5.00
N ARG A 415 -17.39 -10.46 5.13
CA ARG A 415 -16.31 -11.04 4.35
C ARG A 415 -16.84 -11.29 2.93
N VAL A 416 -16.09 -10.85 1.92
CA VAL A 416 -16.58 -10.90 0.54
C VAL A 416 -16.88 -12.33 0.09
N SER A 417 -16.00 -13.28 0.40
CA SER A 417 -16.21 -14.67 -0.01
C SER A 417 -17.45 -15.31 0.64
N ASP A 418 -17.74 -15.00 1.93
CA ASP A 418 -18.97 -15.48 2.58
C ASP A 418 -20.22 -14.89 1.91
N PHE A 419 -20.16 -13.60 1.53
CA PHE A 419 -21.25 -12.97 0.81
C PHE A 419 -21.48 -13.62 -0.56
N LEU A 420 -20.41 -13.87 -1.33
CA LEU A 420 -20.49 -14.48 -2.65
C LEU A 420 -20.97 -15.94 -2.62
N ASP A 421 -20.65 -16.68 -1.56
CA ASP A 421 -21.18 -18.05 -1.35
C ASP A 421 -22.70 -18.04 -1.14
N ALA A 422 -23.20 -17.06 -0.40
CA ALA A 422 -24.64 -16.91 -0.15
C ALA A 422 -25.37 -16.26 -1.35
N HIS A 423 -24.68 -15.42 -2.10
CA HIS A 423 -25.21 -14.57 -3.15
C HIS A 423 -24.33 -14.59 -4.42
N PRO A 424 -24.39 -15.67 -5.22
CA PRO A 424 -23.65 -15.73 -6.49
C PRO A 424 -24.03 -14.58 -7.44
N PRO A 425 -23.09 -14.12 -8.30
CA PRO A 425 -23.36 -13.03 -9.23
C PRO A 425 -24.49 -13.38 -10.21
N LEU A 426 -25.45 -12.46 -10.36
CA LEU A 426 -26.59 -12.58 -11.26
C LEU A 426 -26.39 -11.82 -12.57
N VAL A 427 -25.43 -10.90 -12.62
CA VAL A 427 -25.15 -10.02 -13.77
C VAL A 427 -23.87 -10.46 -14.44
N ASP A 428 -23.95 -10.67 -15.76
CA ASP A 428 -22.77 -10.95 -16.59
C ASP A 428 -22.10 -9.65 -17.03
N LEU A 429 -20.77 -9.62 -16.98
CA LEU A 429 -19.92 -8.57 -17.53
C LEU A 429 -19.10 -9.16 -18.69
N PRO A 430 -19.60 -9.10 -19.93
CA PRO A 430 -18.98 -9.76 -21.06
C PRO A 430 -17.65 -9.10 -21.49
N ASN A 431 -17.50 -7.82 -21.23
CA ASN A 431 -16.31 -7.06 -21.58
C ASN A 431 -15.72 -6.45 -20.30
N LEU A 432 -14.42 -6.65 -20.08
CA LEU A 432 -13.68 -6.00 -19.01
C LEU A 432 -12.75 -4.96 -19.62
N HIS A 433 -12.93 -3.69 -19.24
CA HIS A 433 -12.04 -2.62 -19.65
C HIS A 433 -10.64 -2.81 -19.04
N THR A 434 -9.60 -2.46 -19.79
CA THR A 434 -8.21 -2.46 -19.31
C THR A 434 -7.96 -1.14 -18.58
N GLY A 435 -7.66 -1.18 -17.28
CA GLY A 435 -7.43 0.03 -16.48
C GLY A 435 -7.24 -0.27 -15.01
N SER A 436 -7.02 0.76 -14.22
CA SER A 436 -6.76 0.72 -12.78
C SER A 436 -7.75 1.59 -12.00
N TRP A 437 -7.58 1.70 -10.68
CA TRP A 437 -8.34 2.64 -9.86
C TRP A 437 -7.96 4.12 -10.08
N ILE A 438 -6.84 4.37 -10.78
CA ILE A 438 -6.44 5.71 -11.18
C ILE A 438 -6.97 5.98 -12.60
N ASP A 439 -8.00 6.80 -12.71
CA ASP A 439 -8.62 7.28 -13.97
C ASP A 439 -9.07 6.15 -14.95
N ALA A 440 -9.17 4.91 -14.49
CA ALA A 440 -9.39 3.72 -15.30
C ALA A 440 -8.42 3.59 -16.48
N ASP A 441 -7.18 4.06 -16.29
CA ASP A 441 -6.08 3.89 -17.26
C ASP A 441 -4.81 3.37 -16.57
N LEU A 442 -3.67 3.35 -17.27
CA LEU A 442 -2.39 2.84 -16.78
C LEU A 442 -1.26 3.89 -16.88
N LYS A 443 -1.61 5.17 -17.05
CA LYS A 443 -0.65 6.25 -17.33
C LYS A 443 0.37 6.49 -16.23
N VAL A 444 0.01 6.20 -14.99
CA VAL A 444 0.91 6.39 -13.83
C VAL A 444 2.08 5.40 -13.85
N TRP A 445 1.97 4.31 -14.62
CA TRP A 445 3.02 3.27 -14.73
C TRP A 445 3.57 3.12 -16.14
N SER A 446 2.97 3.76 -17.14
CA SER A 446 3.40 3.66 -18.54
C SER A 446 2.89 4.86 -19.35
N GLY A 447 3.75 5.49 -20.14
CA GLY A 447 3.34 6.56 -21.04
C GLY A 447 4.14 7.86 -20.89
N GLU A 448 5.17 7.88 -20.03
CA GLU A 448 6.08 9.02 -19.90
C GLU A 448 7.52 8.60 -20.26
N PRO A 449 8.43 9.55 -20.63
CA PRO A 449 9.79 9.21 -21.03
C PRO A 449 10.60 8.45 -19.97
N ALA A 450 10.40 8.73 -18.68
CA ALA A 450 11.06 8.00 -17.60
C ALA A 450 10.55 6.55 -17.52
N HIS A 451 9.23 6.35 -17.71
CA HIS A 451 8.65 5.00 -17.82
C HIS A 451 9.23 4.23 -19.00
N GLU A 452 9.37 4.87 -20.17
CA GLU A 452 9.93 4.19 -21.35
C GLU A 452 11.36 3.72 -21.09
N ARG A 453 12.21 4.55 -20.46
CA ARG A 453 13.57 4.15 -20.08
C ARG A 453 13.56 2.96 -19.13
N ALA A 454 12.71 2.98 -18.09
CA ALA A 454 12.61 1.92 -17.11
C ALA A 454 12.09 0.61 -17.73
N TRP A 455 11.01 0.66 -18.52
CA TRP A 455 10.51 -0.51 -19.22
C TRP A 455 11.52 -1.07 -20.23
N HIS A 456 12.25 -0.21 -20.95
CA HIS A 456 13.29 -0.65 -21.88
C HIS A 456 14.41 -1.42 -21.15
N VAL A 457 14.87 -0.89 -20.03
CA VAL A 457 15.91 -1.55 -19.22
C VAL A 457 15.41 -2.87 -18.63
N LEU A 458 14.17 -2.90 -18.14
CA LEU A 458 13.56 -4.11 -17.61
C LEU A 458 13.39 -5.18 -18.70
N GLU A 459 12.90 -4.80 -19.89
CA GLU A 459 12.74 -5.72 -21.02
C GLU A 459 14.08 -6.32 -21.44
N ARG A 460 15.09 -5.48 -21.59
CA ARG A 460 16.45 -5.91 -21.94
C ARG A 460 17.02 -6.89 -20.90
N THR A 461 16.81 -6.61 -19.62
CA THR A 461 17.27 -7.48 -18.53
C THR A 461 16.49 -8.79 -18.50
N ARG A 462 15.15 -8.74 -18.68
CA ARG A 462 14.30 -9.93 -18.71
C ARG A 462 14.64 -10.86 -19.88
N ARG A 463 14.84 -10.30 -21.06
CA ARG A 463 15.26 -11.05 -22.26
C ARG A 463 16.63 -11.68 -22.06
N PHE A 464 17.60 -10.93 -21.54
CA PHE A 464 18.92 -11.47 -21.19
C PHE A 464 18.81 -12.63 -20.20
N ALA A 465 18.02 -12.49 -19.12
CA ALA A 465 17.79 -13.56 -18.17
C ALA A 465 17.16 -14.80 -18.82
N GLN A 466 16.24 -14.62 -19.75
CA GLN A 466 15.63 -15.73 -20.51
C GLN A 466 16.63 -16.46 -21.39
N GLU A 467 17.54 -15.74 -22.04
CA GLU A 467 18.61 -16.33 -22.87
C GLU A 467 19.59 -17.18 -22.03
N GLN A 468 19.84 -16.78 -20.77
CA GLN A 468 20.75 -17.49 -19.86
C GLN A 468 20.10 -18.69 -19.16
N TRP A 469 18.84 -18.57 -18.72
CA TRP A 469 18.22 -19.54 -17.79
C TRP A 469 16.85 -20.05 -18.22
N GLY A 470 16.29 -19.56 -19.32
CA GLY A 470 14.96 -19.98 -19.77
C GLY A 470 13.82 -19.19 -19.16
N SER A 471 12.73 -19.87 -18.84
CA SER A 471 11.54 -19.24 -18.24
C SER A 471 11.81 -18.79 -16.80
N LEU A 472 10.97 -17.87 -16.27
CA LEU A 472 11.06 -17.41 -14.88
C LEU A 472 11.09 -18.57 -13.88
N ARG A 473 10.36 -19.66 -14.16
CA ARG A 473 10.32 -20.87 -13.30
C ARG A 473 11.65 -21.63 -13.26
N GLU A 474 12.43 -21.56 -14.34
CA GLU A 474 13.73 -22.24 -14.48
C GLU A 474 14.87 -21.43 -13.91
N MET A 475 14.69 -20.12 -13.74
CA MET A 475 15.70 -19.23 -13.18
C MET A 475 16.03 -19.58 -11.71
N PRO A 476 17.30 -19.49 -11.31
CA PRO A 476 17.68 -19.65 -9.90
C PRO A 476 17.02 -18.55 -9.04
N PRO A 477 16.70 -18.81 -7.76
CA PRO A 477 16.05 -17.83 -6.87
C PRO A 477 16.78 -16.48 -6.81
N SER A 478 18.11 -16.49 -6.87
CA SER A 478 18.96 -15.29 -6.85
C SER A 478 18.86 -14.41 -8.10
N VAL A 479 18.24 -14.90 -9.17
CA VAL A 479 17.93 -14.16 -10.41
C VAL A 479 16.44 -13.86 -10.50
N ARG A 480 15.63 -14.87 -10.19
CA ARG A 480 14.18 -14.79 -10.28
C ARG A 480 13.61 -13.74 -9.33
N GLN A 481 14.05 -13.72 -8.06
CA GLN A 481 13.53 -12.77 -7.09
C GLN A 481 13.82 -11.32 -7.47
N PRO A 482 15.06 -10.91 -7.77
CA PRO A 482 15.31 -9.53 -8.22
C PRO A 482 14.52 -9.15 -9.48
N LEU A 483 14.31 -10.09 -10.41
CA LEU A 483 13.52 -9.83 -11.61
C LEU A 483 12.06 -9.56 -11.25
N MET A 484 11.45 -10.42 -10.44
CA MET A 484 10.07 -10.22 -9.96
C MET A 484 9.91 -8.91 -9.16
N VAL A 485 10.92 -8.52 -8.38
CA VAL A 485 10.95 -7.24 -7.68
C VAL A 485 10.98 -6.09 -8.66
N ALA A 486 11.82 -6.15 -9.70
CA ALA A 486 11.91 -5.10 -10.72
C ALA A 486 10.62 -4.96 -11.56
N GLU A 487 9.81 -6.00 -11.67
CA GLU A 487 8.48 -5.97 -12.30
C GLU A 487 7.42 -5.25 -11.45
N GLY A 488 7.70 -4.98 -10.17
CA GLY A 488 6.79 -4.30 -9.25
C GLY A 488 6.35 -2.92 -9.73
N SER A 489 5.14 -2.52 -9.36
CA SER A 489 4.56 -1.23 -9.77
C SER A 489 5.20 -0.02 -9.10
N ASP A 490 5.78 -0.22 -7.92
CA ASP A 490 6.29 0.86 -7.06
C ASP A 490 7.31 1.76 -7.77
N TRP A 491 8.23 1.16 -8.51
CA TRP A 491 9.25 1.89 -9.26
C TRP A 491 8.64 2.82 -10.30
N PHE A 492 7.70 2.31 -11.08
CA PHE A 492 7.01 3.05 -12.14
C PHE A 492 6.11 4.16 -11.57
N TRP A 493 5.52 3.98 -10.39
CA TRP A 493 4.81 5.03 -9.68
C TRP A 493 5.71 6.27 -9.47
N TRP A 494 6.93 6.07 -9.02
CA TRP A 494 7.88 7.15 -8.78
C TRP A 494 8.55 7.68 -10.05
N TYR A 495 8.49 6.97 -11.17
CA TYR A 495 8.90 7.50 -12.46
C TYR A 495 7.86 8.42 -13.09
N SER A 496 6.60 8.42 -12.66
CA SER A 496 5.57 9.34 -13.15
C SER A 496 5.86 10.79 -12.74
N SER A 497 5.64 11.73 -13.65
CA SER A 497 5.75 13.17 -13.37
C SER A 497 4.70 13.67 -12.37
N ARG A 498 3.64 12.88 -12.16
CA ARG A 498 2.54 13.19 -11.21
C ARG A 498 2.93 12.95 -9.76
N ASN A 499 3.96 12.16 -9.50
CA ASN A 499 4.37 11.72 -8.16
C ASN A 499 5.80 12.17 -7.89
N SER A 500 6.11 12.49 -6.64
CA SER A 500 7.46 12.77 -6.19
C SER A 500 7.62 12.46 -4.71
N SER A 501 8.80 12.04 -4.32
CA SER A 501 9.18 11.69 -2.95
C SER A 501 10.61 12.16 -2.66
N PRO A 502 10.95 12.47 -1.41
CA PRO A 502 12.35 12.65 -1.00
C PRO A 502 13.21 11.41 -1.30
N GLU A 503 12.60 10.25 -1.42
CA GLU A 503 13.24 8.98 -1.70
C GLU A 503 13.29 8.60 -3.19
N ASP A 504 12.88 9.46 -4.12
CA ASP A 504 12.87 9.17 -5.57
C ASP A 504 14.21 8.58 -6.06
N ARG A 505 15.33 9.09 -5.55
CA ARG A 505 16.66 8.55 -5.85
C ARG A 505 16.84 7.12 -5.33
N VAL A 506 16.38 6.83 -4.12
CA VAL A 506 16.52 5.51 -3.51
C VAL A 506 15.67 4.48 -4.27
N PHE A 507 14.47 4.87 -4.72
CA PHE A 507 13.64 4.01 -5.56
C PHE A 507 14.29 3.71 -6.91
N ASP A 508 14.88 4.72 -7.57
CA ASP A 508 15.63 4.54 -8.81
C ASP A 508 16.85 3.61 -8.62
N GLU A 509 17.61 3.82 -7.55
CA GLU A 509 18.76 2.97 -7.21
C GLU A 509 18.34 1.51 -6.95
N LEU A 510 17.27 1.27 -6.19
CA LEU A 510 16.76 -0.07 -5.92
C LEU A 510 16.28 -0.77 -7.20
N PHE A 511 15.54 -0.09 -8.06
CA PHE A 511 15.10 -0.65 -9.33
C PHE A 511 16.30 -1.08 -10.18
N ARG A 512 17.28 -0.18 -10.37
CA ARG A 512 18.48 -0.47 -11.15
C ARG A 512 19.30 -1.59 -10.54
N ALA A 513 19.49 -1.60 -9.22
CA ALA A 513 20.22 -2.67 -8.52
C ALA A 513 19.58 -4.05 -8.70
N ASN A 514 18.24 -4.14 -8.69
CA ASN A 514 17.53 -5.39 -8.98
C ASN A 514 17.74 -5.85 -10.43
N CYS A 515 17.85 -4.94 -11.39
CA CYS A 515 18.22 -5.28 -12.75
C CYS A 515 19.70 -5.67 -12.87
N GLU A 516 20.62 -4.89 -12.29
CA GLU A 516 22.08 -5.10 -12.39
C GLU A 516 22.53 -6.45 -11.84
N VAL A 517 22.00 -6.86 -10.68
CA VAL A 517 22.39 -8.11 -10.03
C VAL A 517 22.18 -9.33 -10.92
N ILE A 518 21.21 -9.30 -11.82
CA ILE A 518 20.92 -10.37 -12.77
C ILE A 518 22.06 -10.55 -13.77
N TRP A 519 22.62 -9.45 -14.27
CA TRP A 519 23.76 -9.46 -15.18
C TRP A 519 25.02 -9.99 -14.48
N TRP A 520 25.28 -9.56 -13.25
CA TRP A 520 26.44 -10.03 -12.48
C TRP A 520 26.36 -11.53 -12.15
N TYR A 521 25.16 -12.04 -11.87
CA TYR A 521 24.98 -13.48 -11.66
C TYR A 521 25.32 -14.33 -12.89
N ALA A 522 25.16 -13.77 -14.08
CA ALA A 522 25.60 -14.39 -15.35
C ALA A 522 27.10 -14.19 -15.64
N GLY A 523 27.81 -13.44 -14.81
CA GLY A 523 29.20 -13.05 -15.08
C GLY A 523 29.35 -12.02 -16.21
N ALA A 524 28.28 -11.27 -16.51
CA ALA A 524 28.23 -10.25 -17.55
C ALA A 524 28.19 -8.84 -16.95
N GLU A 525 28.70 -7.85 -17.70
CA GLU A 525 28.59 -6.45 -17.32
C GLU A 525 27.18 -5.93 -17.60
N PRO A 526 26.55 -5.22 -16.64
CA PRO A 526 25.28 -4.54 -16.86
C PRO A 526 25.39 -3.50 -17.97
N PRO A 527 24.31 -3.28 -18.76
CA PRO A 527 24.28 -2.22 -19.77
C PRO A 527 24.52 -0.83 -19.17
N ASP A 528 25.10 0.06 -19.96
CA ASP A 528 25.46 1.40 -19.48
C ASP A 528 24.27 2.24 -19.02
N GLU A 529 23.07 1.97 -19.54
CA GLU A 529 21.82 2.60 -19.12
C GLU A 529 21.49 2.32 -17.65
N LEU A 530 21.88 1.18 -17.11
CA LEU A 530 21.69 0.85 -15.67
C LEU A 530 22.66 1.61 -14.76
N LYS A 531 23.78 2.09 -15.29
CA LYS A 531 24.81 2.81 -14.52
C LYS A 531 24.46 4.27 -14.25
N GLN A 532 23.38 4.79 -14.85
CA GLN A 532 22.92 6.16 -14.72
C GLN A 532 21.50 6.21 -14.17
N PRO A 533 21.11 7.25 -13.41
CA PRO A 533 19.72 7.43 -12.99
C PRO A 533 18.77 7.47 -14.19
N LEU A 534 17.64 6.79 -14.07
CA LEU A 534 16.57 6.81 -15.08
C LEU A 534 15.65 8.02 -14.90
N LEU A 535 15.66 8.64 -13.72
CA LEU A 535 14.98 9.91 -13.44
C LEU A 535 15.74 11.08 -14.05
N ASP A 536 15.01 12.12 -14.46
CA ASP A 536 15.60 13.36 -14.96
C ASP A 536 16.31 14.11 -13.83
N ALA A 537 17.51 14.68 -14.11
CA ALA A 537 18.38 15.32 -13.11
C ALA A 537 17.70 16.45 -12.30
N GLY A 538 16.68 17.11 -12.86
CA GLY A 538 15.93 18.17 -12.18
C GLY A 538 14.97 17.69 -11.09
N ARG A 539 14.58 16.41 -11.08
CA ARG A 539 13.71 15.82 -10.05
C ARG A 539 14.43 15.43 -8.78
N ILE A 540 15.73 15.17 -8.87
CA ILE A 540 16.57 14.70 -7.75
C ILE A 540 16.80 15.79 -6.69
N ALA A 541 16.44 17.05 -6.97
CA ALA A 541 16.80 18.21 -6.15
C ALA A 541 15.68 18.78 -5.26
N ALA A 542 14.48 18.21 -5.25
CA ALA A 542 13.34 18.84 -4.60
C ALA A 542 12.74 17.99 -3.46
N VAL A 543 12.74 18.56 -2.27
CA VAL A 543 11.78 18.44 -1.16
C VAL A 543 12.11 17.42 -0.08
N ALA A 544 12.46 17.94 1.12
CA ALA A 544 12.24 17.25 2.39
C ALA A 544 10.73 17.06 2.60
N GLY A 545 10.27 15.83 2.79
CA GLY A 545 8.86 15.48 2.92
C GLY A 545 8.27 15.98 4.25
N GLU A 546 7.06 16.54 4.19
CA GLU A 546 6.25 16.93 5.36
C GLU A 546 5.36 15.79 5.87
N SER A 547 5.46 14.59 5.28
CA SER A 547 4.69 13.39 5.62
C SER A 547 5.48 12.13 5.28
N GLY A 548 5.29 11.07 6.06
CA GLY A 548 5.78 9.73 5.77
C GLY A 548 4.87 8.91 4.84
N ALA A 549 3.69 9.44 4.52
CA ALA A 549 2.74 8.77 3.64
C ALA A 549 3.09 8.97 2.15
N MET A 550 2.87 7.94 1.35
CA MET A 550 2.82 8.05 -0.11
C MET A 550 1.56 8.84 -0.49
N LEU A 551 1.69 10.16 -0.63
CA LEU A 551 0.58 10.98 -1.09
C LEU A 551 0.48 10.90 -2.62
N PRO A 552 -0.73 10.74 -3.18
CA PRO A 552 -0.92 10.91 -4.60
C PRO A 552 -0.52 12.34 -4.98
N GLY A 553 0.17 12.48 -6.10
CA GLY A 553 0.51 13.78 -6.67
C GLY A 553 -0.74 14.63 -6.84
N LYS A 554 -0.60 15.96 -6.82
CA LYS A 554 -1.71 16.89 -6.98
C LYS A 554 -2.53 16.50 -8.22
N ARG A 555 -3.76 16.05 -8.02
CA ARG A 555 -4.74 15.94 -9.11
C ARG A 555 -5.01 17.35 -9.61
N GLU A 556 -4.62 17.66 -10.86
CA GLU A 556 -5.14 18.85 -11.53
C GLU A 556 -6.65 18.63 -11.76
N GLY A 557 -7.48 19.32 -11.01
CA GLY A 557 -8.90 19.47 -11.28
C GLY A 557 -9.86 18.81 -10.30
N TYR A 558 -9.89 19.23 -9.05
CA TYR A 558 -11.12 19.35 -8.28
C TYR A 558 -11.05 20.72 -7.57
N GLY A 559 -11.58 21.76 -8.27
CA GLY A 559 -11.95 23.04 -7.70
C GLY A 559 -13.43 23.05 -7.35
#